data_4d12c8d638e3291a3ca31f76170d8d4b
#
_entry.id   4d12c8d638e3291a3ca31f76170d8d4b
#
_cell.length_a   1.000
_cell.length_b   1.000
_cell.length_c   1.000
_cell.angle_alpha   90.00
_cell.angle_beta   90.00
_cell.angle_gamma   90.00
#
_symmetry.space_group_name_H-M   'P 1'
#
loop_
_entity.id
_entity.type
_entity.pdbx_description
1 polymer ?
#
loop_
_entity_poly.entity_id
_entity_poly.type
_entity_poly.pdbx_seq_one_letter_code
_entity_poly.pdbx_strand_id
1 'polypeptide(L)' 'MKDINRLKIVLVEKKRTGKWLAEQLGKNPSTVSKWCSNVAQPDLATLVKIATLLEVGIQDLVISAK' A
#
# COMPACT_ATOMS: atom_id res chain seq x y z
N MET A 1 -9.11 -6.54 14.30
CA MET A 1 -8.45 -5.25 14.06
C MET A 1 -9.03 -4.58 12.83
N LYS A 2 -9.23 -3.28 12.93
CA LYS A 2 -9.81 -2.54 11.81
C LYS A 2 -8.75 -2.17 10.79
N ASP A 3 -9.02 -2.42 9.53
CA ASP A 3 -8.11 -2.06 8.45
C ASP A 3 -8.10 -0.55 8.27
N ILE A 4 -6.93 0.00 8.03
CA ILE A 4 -6.74 1.44 7.82
C ILE A 4 -6.44 1.73 6.36
N ASN A 5 -5.73 0.84 5.68
CA ASN A 5 -5.40 1.03 4.28
C ASN A 5 -6.02 -0.06 3.42
N ARG A 6 -6.15 0.24 2.12
CA ARG A 6 -6.68 -0.67 1.11
C ARG A 6 -5.59 -1.11 0.14
N LEU A 7 -4.34 -1.15 0.58
CA LEU A 7 -3.23 -1.38 -0.33
C LEU A 7 -3.35 -2.73 -1.05
N LYS A 8 -3.70 -3.78 -0.32
CA LYS A 8 -3.83 -5.10 -0.93
C LYS A 8 -4.87 -5.09 -2.04
N ILE A 9 -6.00 -4.45 -1.79
CA ILE A 9 -7.10 -4.39 -2.76
C ILE A 9 -6.64 -3.64 -4.01
N VAL A 10 -5.97 -2.51 -3.83
CA VAL A 10 -5.51 -1.71 -4.96
C VAL A 10 -4.45 -2.45 -5.76
N LEU A 11 -3.53 -3.15 -5.09
CA LEU A 11 -2.55 -3.96 -5.78
C LEU A 11 -3.22 -5.00 -6.68
N VAL A 12 -4.24 -5.68 -6.15
CA VAL A 12 -4.97 -6.68 -6.93
C VAL A 12 -5.66 -6.03 -8.12
N GLU A 13 -6.30 -4.89 -7.90
CA GLU A 13 -6.99 -4.17 -8.97
C GLU A 13 -6.03 -3.76 -10.07
N LYS A 14 -4.81 -3.38 -9.70
CA LYS A 14 -3.79 -2.95 -10.66
C LYS A 14 -2.96 -4.12 -11.19
N LYS A 15 -3.28 -5.34 -10.75
CA LYS A 15 -2.58 -6.57 -11.17
C LYS A 15 -1.10 -6.49 -10.84
N ARG A 16 -0.79 -5.97 -9.65
CA ARG A 16 0.58 -5.89 -9.14
C ARG A 16 0.68 -6.68 -7.85
N THR A 17 1.90 -7.11 -7.52
CA THR A 17 2.16 -7.87 -6.30
C THR A 17 2.85 -6.99 -5.26
N GLY A 18 2.77 -7.42 -4.00
CA GLY A 18 3.53 -6.75 -2.94
C GLY A 18 5.01 -6.83 -3.17
N LYS A 19 5.48 -7.95 -3.76
CA LYS A 19 6.90 -8.11 -4.09
C LYS A 19 7.34 -7.06 -5.11
N TRP A 20 6.53 -6.86 -6.15
CA TRP A 20 6.80 -5.81 -7.14
C TRP A 20 6.90 -4.44 -6.47
N LEU A 21 5.95 -4.14 -5.59
CA LEU A 21 5.94 -2.85 -4.90
C LEU A 21 7.19 -2.68 -4.04
N ALA A 22 7.57 -3.73 -3.31
CA ALA A 22 8.77 -3.68 -2.48
C ALA A 22 10.01 -3.38 -3.32
N GLU A 23 10.11 -3.99 -4.50
CA GLU A 23 11.23 -3.74 -5.42
C GLU A 23 11.25 -2.29 -5.87
N GLN A 24 10.08 -1.75 -6.21
CA GLN A 24 10.00 -0.36 -6.67
C GLN A 24 10.38 0.63 -5.58
N LEU A 25 10.08 0.30 -4.34
CA LEU A 25 10.36 1.19 -3.21
C LEU A 25 11.72 0.96 -2.56
N GLY A 26 12.43 -0.10 -2.97
CA GLY A 26 13.66 -0.46 -2.30
C GLY A 26 13.44 -0.95 -0.87
N LYS A 27 12.29 -1.55 -0.61
CA LYS A 27 11.93 -2.04 0.72
C LYS A 27 11.93 -3.57 0.75
N ASN A 28 11.96 -4.11 1.96
CA ASN A 28 11.86 -5.56 2.15
C ASN A 28 10.43 -6.02 1.86
N PRO A 29 10.24 -7.13 1.14
CA PRO A 29 8.89 -7.64 0.89
C PRO A 29 8.08 -7.90 2.16
N SER A 30 8.73 -8.29 3.25
CA SER A 30 8.01 -8.50 4.51
C SER A 30 7.43 -7.21 5.07
N THR A 31 8.10 -6.08 4.82
CA THR A 31 7.59 -4.78 5.24
C THR A 31 6.30 -4.45 4.48
N VAL A 32 6.30 -4.66 3.16
CA VAL A 32 5.12 -4.42 2.34
C VAL A 32 4.00 -5.38 2.74
N SER A 33 4.32 -6.62 3.05
CA SER A 33 3.33 -7.58 3.49
C SER A 33 2.63 -7.12 4.76
N LYS A 34 3.38 -6.52 5.69
CA LYS A 34 2.77 -5.97 6.91
C LYS A 34 1.82 -4.82 6.60
N TRP A 35 2.15 -4.00 5.61
CA TRP A 35 1.23 -2.93 5.18
C TRP A 35 -0.04 -3.52 4.59
N CYS A 36 0.10 -4.55 3.75
CA CYS A 36 -1.06 -5.18 3.12
C CYS A 36 -2.00 -5.83 4.13
N SER A 37 -1.46 -6.36 5.21
CA SER A 37 -2.26 -6.98 6.27
C SER A 37 -2.69 -6.00 7.36
N ASN A 38 -2.33 -4.73 7.21
CA ASN A 38 -2.64 -3.68 8.18
C ASN A 38 -2.02 -3.89 9.57
N VAL A 39 -0.97 -4.72 9.64
CA VAL A 39 -0.19 -4.87 10.86
C VAL A 39 0.64 -3.62 11.12
N ALA A 40 1.12 -3.00 10.04
CA ALA A 40 1.88 -1.75 10.09
C ALA A 40 1.42 -0.88 8.92
N GLN A 41 1.74 0.41 9.00
CA GLN A 41 1.33 1.35 7.96
C GLN A 41 2.58 2.02 7.37
N PRO A 42 2.59 2.32 6.06
CA PRO A 42 3.67 3.12 5.49
C PRO A 42 3.56 4.55 5.99
N ASP A 43 4.70 5.25 6.05
CA ASP A 43 4.64 6.66 6.39
C ASP A 43 4.06 7.45 5.22
N LEU A 44 3.78 8.74 5.48
CA LEU A 44 3.09 9.56 4.48
C LEU A 44 3.90 9.69 3.19
N ALA A 45 5.21 9.89 3.30
CA ALA A 45 6.04 10.04 2.11
C ALA A 45 6.03 8.76 1.27
N THR A 46 6.09 7.60 1.92
CA THR A 46 6.03 6.32 1.23
C THR A 46 4.65 6.13 0.60
N LEU A 47 3.60 6.52 1.31
CA LEU A 47 2.24 6.41 0.79
C LEU A 47 2.07 7.21 -0.50
N VAL A 48 2.64 8.41 -0.56
CA VAL A 48 2.61 9.23 -1.77
C VAL A 48 3.31 8.50 -2.92
N LYS A 49 4.47 7.90 -2.65
CA LYS A 49 5.19 7.14 -3.67
C LYS A 49 4.37 5.95 -4.17
N ILE A 50 3.71 5.24 -3.25
CA ILE A 50 2.87 4.10 -3.62
C ILE A 50 1.73 4.58 -4.52
N ALA A 51 1.08 5.66 -4.17
CA ALA A 51 -0.02 6.21 -4.97
C ALA A 51 0.46 6.54 -6.38
N THR A 52 1.62 7.15 -6.50
CA THR A 52 2.20 7.49 -7.79
C THR A 52 2.52 6.25 -8.61
N LEU A 53 3.12 5.23 -7.97
CA LEU A 53 3.48 4.00 -8.66
C LEU A 53 2.26 3.24 -9.15
N LEU A 54 1.19 3.27 -8.40
CA LEU A 54 -0.04 2.57 -8.75
C LEU A 54 -1.00 3.43 -9.57
N GLU A 55 -0.64 4.70 -9.78
CA GLU A 55 -1.45 5.65 -10.57
C GLU A 55 -2.85 5.82 -9.97
N VAL A 56 -2.88 5.99 -8.67
CA VAL A 56 -4.12 6.24 -7.92
C VAL A 56 -3.93 7.44 -7.01
N GLY A 57 -5.02 7.95 -6.48
CA GLY A 57 -4.95 8.99 -5.46
C GLY A 57 -4.68 8.39 -4.08
N ILE A 58 -4.15 9.20 -3.17
CA ILE A 58 -3.93 8.76 -1.81
C ILE A 58 -5.25 8.32 -1.18
N GLN A 59 -6.34 9.00 -1.50
CA GLN A 59 -7.66 8.66 -0.95
C GLN A 59 -8.10 7.26 -1.36
N ASP A 60 -7.54 6.71 -2.44
CA ASP A 60 -7.87 5.35 -2.87
C ASP A 60 -7.12 4.30 -2.07
N LEU A 61 -6.09 4.71 -1.33
CA LEU A 61 -5.29 3.80 -0.52
C LEU A 61 -5.68 3.81 0.95
N VAL A 62 -6.52 4.73 1.37
CA VAL A 62 -6.86 4.91 2.77
C VAL A 62 -8.35 4.67 2.95
N ILE A 63 -8.69 3.94 4.02
CA ILE A 63 -10.09 3.68 4.34
C ILE A 63 -10.62 4.86 5.13
N SER A 64 -11.79 5.36 4.71
CA SER A 64 -12.42 6.48 5.39
C SER A 64 -12.77 6.10 6.83
N ALA A 65 -12.55 7.04 7.74
CA ALA A 65 -12.83 6.83 9.15
C ALA A 65 -14.32 6.99 9.50
N LYS A 66 -15.12 7.40 8.58
CA LYS A 66 -16.53 7.63 8.86
C LYS A 66 -17.30 6.38 9.14
#